data_68dac2a04170db3221318ca8dd73380b
#
_entry.id   68dac2a04170db3221318ca8dd73380b
#
_cell.length_a   1.000
_cell.length_b   1.000
_cell.length_c   1.000
_cell.angle_alpha   90.00
_cell.angle_beta   90.00
_cell.angle_gamma   90.00
#
_symmetry.space_group_name_H-M   'P 1'
#
loop_
_entity.id
_entity.type
_entity.pdbx_description
1 polymer ?
#
loop_
_entity_poly.entity_id
_entity_poly.type
_entity_poly.pdbx_seq_one_letter_code
_entity_poly.pdbx_strand_id
1 'polypeptide(L)'
;KVDLLDSGLVDFFKFLNKESSTVKLISIDSKDEIGKMAKVINENIEKTQKLIIEDHELIEDVKKVVNEVKNGKLNQRITKNTQNQNLEELKTTFNEMLENTSKSVAQDITKITRVLDSFAKLDFRDKVENDSGIVSEGLYNLAQIINEMLVENKSNGLTLDESSNILLENVNELNISSNEA
;
A
#
# COMPACT_ATOMS: atom_id res chain seq x y z
N LYS A 1 5.00 -49.78 24.42
CA LYS A 1 3.95 -49.05 23.72
C LYS A 1 3.54 -47.77 24.48
N VAL A 2 3.27 -47.90 25.78
CA VAL A 2 2.91 -46.76 26.65
C VAL A 2 4.04 -45.71 26.66
N ASP A 3 5.30 -46.16 26.81
CA ASP A 3 6.47 -45.25 26.77
C ASP A 3 6.62 -44.52 25.44
N LEU A 4 6.27 -45.15 24.31
CA LEU A 4 6.28 -44.51 23.00
C LEU A 4 5.17 -43.44 22.86
N LEU A 5 3.99 -43.75 23.42
CA LEU A 5 2.87 -42.83 23.45
C LEU A 5 3.21 -41.59 24.29
N ASP A 6 3.77 -41.83 25.49
CA ASP A 6 4.19 -40.76 26.41
C ASP A 6 5.27 -39.87 25.77
N SER A 7 6.33 -40.48 25.21
CA SER A 7 7.38 -39.73 24.51
C SER A 7 6.83 -38.90 23.34
N GLY A 8 5.91 -39.46 22.55
CA GLY A 8 5.29 -38.73 21.45
C GLY A 8 4.43 -37.56 21.91
N LEU A 9 3.71 -37.70 23.03
CA LEU A 9 2.96 -36.60 23.64
C LEU A 9 3.89 -35.50 24.17
N VAL A 10 4.97 -35.87 24.83
CA VAL A 10 5.99 -34.91 25.31
C VAL A 10 6.57 -34.12 24.13
N ASP A 11 6.91 -34.79 23.04
CA ASP A 11 7.43 -34.11 21.83
C ASP A 11 6.38 -33.20 21.19
N PHE A 12 5.11 -33.60 21.21
CA PHE A 12 4.02 -32.74 20.74
C PHE A 12 3.84 -31.49 21.62
N PHE A 13 3.90 -31.63 22.93
CA PHE A 13 3.84 -30.46 23.84
C PHE A 13 5.04 -29.54 23.68
N LYS A 14 6.25 -30.06 23.49
CA LYS A 14 7.43 -29.23 23.18
C LYS A 14 7.23 -28.42 21.88
N PHE A 15 6.62 -29.05 20.87
CA PHE A 15 6.28 -28.37 19.63
C PHE A 15 5.25 -27.24 19.87
N LEU A 16 4.17 -27.49 20.61
CA LEU A 16 3.16 -26.49 20.96
C LEU A 16 3.75 -25.31 21.75
N ASN A 17 4.69 -25.59 22.67
CA ASN A 17 5.39 -24.60 23.47
C ASN A 17 6.50 -23.84 22.70
N LYS A 18 6.69 -24.16 21.38
CA LYS A 18 7.78 -23.62 20.56
C LYS A 18 9.19 -23.98 21.03
N GLU A 19 9.33 -25.01 21.82
CA GLU A 19 10.61 -25.59 22.26
C GLU A 19 11.21 -26.50 21.17
N SER A 20 10.39 -26.95 20.23
CA SER A 20 10.78 -27.67 19.01
C SER A 20 10.09 -27.10 17.77
N SER A 21 10.77 -27.06 16.64
CA SER A 21 10.21 -26.63 15.35
C SER A 21 9.46 -27.76 14.61
N THR A 22 9.59 -28.99 15.07
CA THR A 22 8.99 -30.16 14.45
C THR A 22 8.47 -31.14 15.48
N VAL A 23 7.44 -31.89 15.14
CA VAL A 23 6.95 -33.03 15.91
C VAL A 23 6.84 -34.25 15.00
N LYS A 24 7.21 -35.40 15.52
CA LYS A 24 7.09 -36.69 14.81
C LYS A 24 5.79 -37.35 15.19
N LEU A 25 5.19 -38.06 14.23
CA LEU A 25 4.04 -38.90 14.51
C LEU A 25 4.45 -40.09 15.38
N ILE A 26 3.54 -40.52 16.22
CA ILE A 26 3.72 -41.68 17.11
C ILE A 26 3.62 -42.92 16.30
N SER A 27 4.71 -43.71 16.20
CA SER A 27 4.77 -44.94 15.44
C SER A 27 4.41 -46.14 16.32
N ILE A 28 3.10 -46.42 16.45
CA ILE A 28 2.58 -47.56 17.16
C ILE A 28 1.64 -48.35 16.21
N ASP A 29 2.11 -49.48 15.73
CA ASP A 29 1.29 -50.42 14.96
C ASP A 29 0.65 -51.46 15.89
N SER A 30 -0.57 -51.19 16.31
CA SER A 30 -1.34 -52.06 17.20
C SER A 30 -2.83 -51.87 16.94
N LYS A 31 -3.58 -52.99 17.05
CA LYS A 31 -5.05 -52.98 16.92
C LYS A 31 -5.78 -52.84 18.25
N ASP A 32 -5.05 -52.76 19.35
CA ASP A 32 -5.57 -52.56 20.70
C ASP A 32 -5.91 -51.07 20.97
N GLU A 33 -6.32 -50.76 22.17
CA GLU A 33 -6.70 -49.45 22.63
C GLU A 33 -5.55 -48.43 22.48
N ILE A 34 -4.31 -48.89 22.70
CA ILE A 34 -3.10 -48.03 22.58
C ILE A 34 -2.86 -47.61 21.13
N GLY A 35 -3.05 -48.53 20.19
CA GLY A 35 -2.96 -48.22 18.75
C GLY A 35 -4.03 -47.20 18.30
N LYS A 36 -5.27 -47.38 18.80
CA LYS A 36 -6.35 -46.42 18.53
C LYS A 36 -6.04 -45.03 19.09
N MET A 37 -5.50 -44.95 20.33
CA MET A 37 -5.07 -43.68 20.94
C MET A 37 -3.97 -43.03 20.11
N ALA A 38 -2.94 -43.77 19.72
CA ALA A 38 -1.85 -43.24 18.90
C ALA A 38 -2.38 -42.64 17.58
N LYS A 39 -3.33 -43.30 16.95
CA LYS A 39 -3.96 -42.78 15.72
C LYS A 39 -4.68 -41.46 15.94
N VAL A 40 -5.53 -41.37 16.98
CA VAL A 40 -6.26 -40.12 17.31
C VAL A 40 -5.31 -39.00 17.66
N ILE A 41 -4.23 -39.30 18.39
CA ILE A 41 -3.21 -38.28 18.72
C ILE A 41 -2.50 -37.82 17.45
N ASN A 42 -2.11 -38.70 16.57
CA ASN A 42 -1.47 -38.34 15.30
C ASN A 42 -2.37 -37.47 14.43
N GLU A 43 -3.65 -37.79 14.31
CA GLU A 43 -4.64 -36.97 13.60
C GLU A 43 -4.71 -35.53 14.19
N ASN A 44 -4.65 -35.42 15.51
CA ASN A 44 -4.61 -34.12 16.18
C ASN A 44 -3.26 -33.40 15.98
N ILE A 45 -2.13 -34.12 15.99
CA ILE A 45 -0.81 -33.56 15.67
C ILE A 45 -0.82 -32.96 14.26
N GLU A 46 -1.24 -33.74 13.25
CA GLU A 46 -1.28 -33.29 11.86
C GLU A 46 -2.19 -32.08 11.68
N LYS A 47 -3.38 -32.11 12.30
CA LYS A 47 -4.32 -31.00 12.26
C LYS A 47 -3.71 -29.73 12.87
N THR A 48 -3.08 -29.87 14.03
CA THR A 48 -2.47 -28.73 14.74
C THR A 48 -1.27 -28.18 13.99
N GLN A 49 -0.41 -29.04 13.43
CA GLN A 49 0.68 -28.60 12.57
C GLN A 49 0.18 -27.78 11.39
N LYS A 50 -0.88 -28.25 10.71
CA LYS A 50 -1.49 -27.52 9.59
C LYS A 50 -1.98 -26.15 10.01
N LEU A 51 -2.69 -26.05 11.14
CA LEU A 51 -3.18 -24.75 11.67
C LEU A 51 -2.03 -23.80 11.97
N ILE A 52 -0.96 -24.28 12.59
CA ILE A 52 0.23 -23.45 12.92
C ILE A 52 0.92 -22.97 11.63
N ILE A 53 1.00 -23.79 10.60
CA ILE A 53 1.58 -23.41 9.31
C ILE A 53 0.72 -22.33 8.64
N GLU A 54 -0.61 -22.52 8.58
CA GLU A 54 -1.54 -21.53 8.02
C GLU A 54 -1.43 -20.18 8.75
N ASP A 55 -1.40 -20.19 10.08
CA ASP A 55 -1.21 -18.98 10.90
C ASP A 55 0.12 -18.29 10.60
N HIS A 56 1.20 -19.08 10.47
CA HIS A 56 2.52 -18.56 10.16
C HIS A 56 2.58 -17.93 8.76
N GLU A 57 2.01 -18.58 7.76
CA GLU A 57 1.93 -18.04 6.38
C GLU A 57 1.17 -16.72 6.34
N LEU A 58 0.07 -16.61 7.08
CA LEU A 58 -0.68 -15.35 7.17
C LEU A 58 0.16 -14.26 7.83
N ILE A 59 0.85 -14.55 8.93
CA ILE A 59 1.72 -13.60 9.62
C ILE A 59 2.87 -13.11 8.71
N GLU A 60 3.47 -13.99 7.92
CA GLU A 60 4.51 -13.60 6.95
C GLU A 60 3.94 -12.71 5.81
N ASP A 61 2.73 -13.00 5.34
CA ASP A 61 2.04 -12.15 4.37
C ASP A 61 1.74 -10.75 4.96
N VAL A 62 1.29 -10.68 6.21
CA VAL A 62 1.12 -9.41 6.95
C VAL A 62 2.42 -8.62 6.97
N LYS A 63 3.55 -9.24 7.35
CA LYS A 63 4.86 -8.57 7.39
C LYS A 63 5.26 -8.01 6.04
N LYS A 64 5.02 -8.78 4.96
CA LYS A 64 5.29 -8.36 3.59
C LYS A 64 4.44 -7.14 3.22
N VAL A 65 3.13 -7.20 3.46
CA VAL A 65 2.20 -6.09 3.18
C VAL A 65 2.60 -4.84 3.98
N VAL A 66 2.90 -4.98 5.28
CA VAL A 66 3.36 -3.86 6.13
C VAL A 66 4.62 -3.22 5.56
N ASN A 67 5.57 -4.02 5.05
CA ASN A 67 6.79 -3.48 4.43
C ASN A 67 6.50 -2.68 3.15
N GLU A 68 5.60 -3.16 2.30
CA GLU A 68 5.16 -2.42 1.11
C GLU A 68 4.43 -1.11 1.49
N VAL A 69 3.59 -1.14 2.53
CA VAL A 69 2.90 0.05 3.06
C VAL A 69 3.91 1.08 3.60
N LYS A 70 4.95 0.64 4.32
CA LYS A 70 6.05 1.52 4.76
C LYS A 70 6.75 2.21 3.59
N ASN A 71 6.80 1.56 2.44
CA ASN A 71 7.35 2.12 1.20
C ASN A 71 6.33 2.98 0.42
N GLY A 72 5.17 3.28 1.02
CA GLY A 72 4.16 4.16 0.46
C GLY A 72 3.12 3.48 -0.44
N LYS A 73 3.16 2.14 -0.61
CA LYS A 73 2.22 1.41 -1.47
C LYS A 73 1.01 0.95 -0.66
N LEU A 74 -0.08 1.70 -0.73
CA LEU A 74 -1.30 1.43 0.05
C LEU A 74 -2.27 0.47 -0.62
N ASN A 75 -2.05 0.13 -1.88
CA ASN A 75 -2.90 -0.79 -2.65
C ASN A 75 -2.62 -2.28 -2.38
N GLN A 76 -1.80 -2.58 -1.37
CA GLN A 76 -1.49 -3.96 -0.98
C GLN A 76 -2.62 -4.56 -0.15
N ARG A 77 -2.72 -5.90 -0.17
CA ARG A 77 -3.71 -6.66 0.61
C ARG A 77 -3.09 -7.93 1.14
N ILE A 78 -3.48 -8.31 2.35
CA ILE A 78 -3.18 -9.60 2.94
C ILE A 78 -4.10 -10.62 2.26
N THR A 79 -3.51 -11.66 1.66
CA THR A 79 -4.22 -12.64 0.83
C THR A 79 -4.26 -14.04 1.42
N LYS A 80 -3.32 -14.34 2.33
CA LYS A 80 -3.26 -15.64 3.00
C LYS A 80 -4.45 -15.84 3.94
N ASN A 81 -4.88 -17.08 4.09
CA ASN A 81 -6.01 -17.47 4.94
C ASN A 81 -5.52 -18.40 6.05
N THR A 82 -6.26 -18.43 7.14
CA THR A 82 -6.08 -19.37 8.25
C THR A 82 -7.44 -19.83 8.78
N GLN A 83 -7.46 -20.92 9.53
CA GLN A 83 -8.66 -21.33 10.28
C GLN A 83 -8.77 -20.61 11.65
N ASN A 84 -7.79 -19.81 12.02
CA ASN A 84 -7.82 -19.01 13.24
C ASN A 84 -8.70 -17.78 13.03
N GLN A 85 -9.88 -17.80 13.62
CA GLN A 85 -10.89 -16.75 13.45
C GLN A 85 -10.36 -15.35 13.83
N ASN A 86 -9.56 -15.25 14.90
CA ASN A 86 -9.02 -13.96 15.35
C ASN A 86 -8.03 -13.37 14.33
N LEU A 87 -7.22 -14.21 13.68
CA LEU A 87 -6.31 -13.76 12.63
C LEU A 87 -7.04 -13.42 11.33
N GLU A 88 -8.12 -14.12 10.99
CA GLU A 88 -8.97 -13.77 9.84
C GLU A 88 -9.69 -12.43 10.06
N GLU A 89 -10.18 -12.17 11.29
CA GLU A 89 -10.77 -10.88 11.64
C GLU A 89 -9.73 -9.74 11.58
N LEU A 90 -8.53 -9.98 12.11
CA LEU A 90 -7.41 -9.03 12.01
C LEU A 90 -7.07 -8.72 10.55
N LYS A 91 -6.95 -9.73 9.69
CA LYS A 91 -6.72 -9.57 8.25
C LYS A 91 -7.79 -8.69 7.61
N THR A 92 -9.05 -8.99 7.87
CA THR A 92 -10.20 -8.25 7.33
C THR A 92 -10.12 -6.78 7.73
N THR A 93 -9.98 -6.50 9.02
CA THR A 93 -9.87 -5.13 9.55
C THR A 93 -8.67 -4.38 8.96
N PHE A 94 -7.53 -5.06 8.82
CA PHE A 94 -6.33 -4.46 8.24
C PHE A 94 -6.53 -4.13 6.75
N ASN A 95 -7.12 -5.04 5.99
CA ASN A 95 -7.42 -4.81 4.58
C ASN A 95 -8.43 -3.67 4.37
N GLU A 96 -9.47 -3.57 5.22
CA GLU A 96 -10.42 -2.45 5.21
C GLU A 96 -9.74 -1.12 5.52
N MET A 97 -8.84 -1.09 6.50
CA MET A 97 -8.03 0.10 6.81
C MET A 97 -7.20 0.53 5.60
N LEU A 98 -6.50 -0.40 4.96
CA LEU A 98 -5.71 -0.11 3.76
C LEU A 98 -6.58 0.38 2.60
N GLU A 99 -7.75 -0.22 2.39
CA GLU A 99 -8.72 0.19 1.38
C GLU A 99 -9.16 1.64 1.59
N ASN A 100 -9.60 1.97 2.80
CA ASN A 100 -10.07 3.30 3.16
C ASN A 100 -8.94 4.34 3.04
N THR A 101 -7.73 4.00 3.49
CA THR A 101 -6.57 4.90 3.38
C THR A 101 -6.17 5.12 1.93
N SER A 102 -6.15 4.05 1.12
CA SER A 102 -5.85 4.13 -0.31
C SER A 102 -6.84 5.00 -1.08
N LYS A 103 -8.13 4.91 -0.75
CA LYS A 103 -9.17 5.77 -1.35
C LYS A 103 -9.09 7.22 -0.89
N SER A 104 -8.76 7.46 0.37
CA SER A 104 -8.72 8.81 0.94
C SER A 104 -7.46 9.58 0.56
N VAL A 105 -6.34 8.91 0.41
CA VAL A 105 -5.05 9.57 0.14
C VAL A 105 -4.61 9.28 -1.29
N ALA A 106 -4.06 8.11 -1.54
CA ALA A 106 -3.54 7.63 -2.81
C ALA A 106 -3.27 6.13 -2.72
N GLN A 107 -3.22 5.45 -3.85
CA GLN A 107 -2.76 4.06 -3.92
C GLN A 107 -1.25 3.95 -3.68
N ASP A 108 -0.51 4.98 -4.08
CA ASP A 108 0.94 5.08 -3.93
C ASP A 108 1.34 6.52 -3.56
N ILE A 109 1.70 6.72 -2.29
CA ILE A 109 2.11 8.03 -1.75
C ILE A 109 3.39 8.55 -2.42
N THR A 110 4.24 7.67 -2.94
CA THR A 110 5.49 8.10 -3.59
C THR A 110 5.23 8.92 -4.86
N LYS A 111 4.12 8.64 -5.55
CA LYS A 111 3.68 9.43 -6.71
C LYS A 111 3.29 10.84 -6.32
N ILE A 112 2.57 11.00 -5.20
CA ILE A 112 2.21 12.33 -4.65
C ILE A 112 3.47 13.13 -4.36
N THR A 113 4.43 12.53 -3.63
CA THR A 113 5.69 13.19 -3.27
C THR A 113 6.45 13.66 -4.51
N ARG A 114 6.54 12.82 -5.55
CA ARG A 114 7.19 13.18 -6.82
C ARG A 114 6.53 14.40 -7.48
N VAL A 115 5.21 14.42 -7.55
CA VAL A 115 4.46 15.53 -8.15
C VAL A 115 4.66 16.81 -7.34
N LEU A 116 4.63 16.74 -6.01
CA LEU A 116 4.91 17.88 -5.14
C LEU A 116 6.35 18.40 -5.32
N ASP A 117 7.33 17.51 -5.49
CA ASP A 117 8.71 17.87 -5.79
C ASP A 117 8.85 18.61 -7.14
N SER A 118 8.06 18.22 -8.14
CA SER A 118 7.97 18.92 -9.43
C SER A 118 7.35 20.29 -9.27
N PHE A 119 6.26 20.41 -8.50
CA PHE A 119 5.60 21.69 -8.22
C PHE A 119 6.50 22.65 -7.46
N ALA A 120 7.30 22.15 -6.50
CA ALA A 120 8.31 22.95 -5.80
C ALA A 120 9.38 23.55 -6.72
N LYS A 121 9.60 22.94 -7.91
CA LYS A 121 10.49 23.43 -8.96
C LYS A 121 9.77 24.27 -10.02
N LEU A 122 8.50 24.63 -9.76
CA LEU A 122 7.63 25.37 -10.68
C LEU A 122 7.30 24.58 -11.98
N ASP A 123 7.46 23.26 -11.96
CA ASP A 123 7.03 22.38 -13.05
C ASP A 123 5.69 21.74 -12.71
N PHE A 124 4.61 22.30 -13.26
CA PHE A 124 3.23 21.86 -13.05
C PHE A 124 2.71 20.90 -14.13
N ARG A 125 3.60 20.35 -14.96
CA ARG A 125 3.24 19.38 -16.02
C ARG A 125 3.14 17.97 -15.49
N ASP A 126 3.82 17.66 -14.37
CA ASP A 126 3.78 16.34 -13.74
C ASP A 126 2.41 16.09 -13.08
N LYS A 127 1.94 14.87 -13.13
CA LYS A 127 0.64 14.46 -12.58
C LYS A 127 0.70 13.07 -11.98
N VAL A 128 -0.22 12.80 -11.06
CA VAL A 128 -0.42 11.46 -10.52
C VAL A 128 -1.30 10.68 -11.51
N GLU A 129 -0.70 9.75 -12.24
CA GLU A 129 -1.42 8.91 -13.19
C GLU A 129 -1.88 7.61 -12.56
N ASN A 130 -3.08 7.14 -12.97
CA ASN A 130 -3.65 5.86 -12.54
C ASN A 130 -3.75 5.72 -11.02
N ASP A 131 -4.20 6.77 -10.35
CA ASP A 131 -4.45 6.78 -8.91
C ASP A 131 -5.79 7.46 -8.65
N SER A 132 -6.68 6.79 -7.91
CA SER A 132 -8.04 7.23 -7.62
C SER A 132 -8.22 7.77 -6.20
N GLY A 133 -7.12 8.07 -5.49
CA GLY A 133 -7.18 8.68 -4.17
C GLY A 133 -7.61 10.15 -4.24
N ILE A 134 -8.39 10.61 -3.26
CA ILE A 134 -8.93 11.99 -3.22
C ILE A 134 -7.81 13.03 -3.28
N VAL A 135 -6.68 12.78 -2.59
CA VAL A 135 -5.52 13.71 -2.63
C VAL A 135 -4.87 13.72 -4.01
N SER A 136 -4.78 12.58 -4.67
CA SER A 136 -4.24 12.47 -6.04
C SER A 136 -5.09 13.25 -7.05
N GLU A 137 -6.42 13.14 -6.95
CA GLU A 137 -7.36 13.92 -7.78
C GLU A 137 -7.25 15.42 -7.49
N GLY A 138 -7.13 15.80 -6.21
CA GLY A 138 -6.95 17.18 -5.81
C GLY A 138 -5.67 17.79 -6.39
N LEU A 139 -4.56 17.07 -6.38
CA LEU A 139 -3.30 17.52 -6.99
C LEU A 139 -3.40 17.63 -8.51
N TYR A 140 -4.07 16.70 -9.15
CA TYR A 140 -4.32 16.78 -10.59
C TYR A 140 -5.11 18.04 -10.97
N ASN A 141 -6.21 18.30 -10.26
CA ASN A 141 -7.03 19.48 -10.48
C ASN A 141 -6.25 20.78 -10.21
N LEU A 142 -5.44 20.80 -9.14
CA LEU A 142 -4.58 21.94 -8.82
C LEU A 142 -3.57 22.22 -9.96
N ALA A 143 -2.93 21.20 -10.49
CA ALA A 143 -2.00 21.33 -11.62
C ALA A 143 -2.69 21.92 -12.85
N GLN A 144 -3.92 21.47 -13.16
CA GLN A 144 -4.70 22.01 -14.26
C GLN A 144 -4.99 23.51 -14.09
N ILE A 145 -5.51 23.88 -12.93
CA ILE A 145 -5.84 25.29 -12.64
C ILE A 145 -4.59 26.18 -12.76
N ILE A 146 -3.44 25.73 -12.23
CA ILE A 146 -2.19 26.48 -12.32
C ILE A 146 -1.74 26.62 -13.78
N ASN A 147 -1.80 25.55 -14.57
CA ASN A 147 -1.43 25.61 -15.98
C ASN A 147 -2.34 26.55 -16.78
N GLU A 148 -3.66 26.51 -16.56
CA GLU A 148 -4.61 27.44 -17.18
C GLU A 148 -4.28 28.89 -16.82
N MET A 149 -4.03 29.17 -15.54
CA MET A 149 -3.63 30.50 -15.07
C MET A 149 -2.31 30.98 -15.70
N LEU A 150 -1.32 30.09 -15.83
CA LEU A 150 -0.04 30.43 -16.48
C LEU A 150 -0.20 30.76 -17.96
N VAL A 151 -1.06 30.02 -18.68
CA VAL A 151 -1.38 30.29 -20.09
C VAL A 151 -2.08 31.63 -20.23
N GLU A 152 -3.06 31.92 -19.38
CA GLU A 152 -3.77 33.21 -19.35
C GLU A 152 -2.83 34.38 -19.04
N ASN A 153 -1.98 34.25 -18.02
CA ASN A 153 -0.99 35.27 -17.67
C ASN A 153 -0.01 35.54 -18.82
N LYS A 154 0.44 34.47 -19.51
CA LYS A 154 1.28 34.65 -20.70
C LYS A 154 0.54 35.42 -21.81
N SER A 155 -0.71 35.09 -22.06
CA SER A 155 -1.54 35.81 -23.05
C SER A 155 -1.71 37.28 -22.68
N ASN A 156 -2.02 37.58 -21.43
CA ASN A 156 -2.16 38.94 -20.91
C ASN A 156 -0.84 39.72 -21.03
N GLY A 157 0.30 39.08 -20.74
CA GLY A 157 1.63 39.65 -20.92
C GLY A 157 1.93 40.04 -22.37
N LEU A 158 1.58 39.20 -23.33
CA LEU A 158 1.74 39.47 -24.76
C LEU A 158 0.86 40.63 -25.21
N THR A 159 -0.40 40.69 -24.77
CA THR A 159 -1.33 41.77 -25.08
C THR A 159 -0.84 43.10 -24.48
N LEU A 160 -0.26 43.07 -23.27
CA LEU A 160 0.32 44.26 -22.65
C LEU A 160 1.54 44.79 -23.42
N ASP A 161 2.41 43.90 -23.86
CA ASP A 161 3.58 44.22 -24.69
C ASP A 161 3.15 44.87 -26.01
N GLU A 162 2.19 44.27 -26.71
CA GLU A 162 1.61 44.86 -27.94
C GLU A 162 1.00 46.24 -27.71
N SER A 163 0.21 46.39 -26.64
CA SER A 163 -0.40 47.69 -26.29
C SER A 163 0.66 48.75 -25.96
N SER A 164 1.74 48.36 -25.30
CA SER A 164 2.87 49.23 -24.99
C SER A 164 3.58 49.71 -26.26
N ASN A 165 3.79 48.82 -27.23
CA ASN A 165 4.41 49.17 -28.50
C ASN A 165 3.54 50.13 -29.32
N ILE A 166 2.21 49.94 -29.39
CA ILE A 166 1.26 50.85 -30.04
C ILE A 166 1.31 52.24 -29.32
N LEU A 167 1.36 52.25 -27.98
CA LEU A 167 1.44 53.51 -27.25
C LEU A 167 2.73 54.29 -27.58
N LEU A 168 3.87 53.59 -27.68
CA LEU A 168 5.16 54.19 -28.03
C LEU A 168 5.12 54.75 -29.46
N GLU A 169 4.49 54.08 -30.39
CA GLU A 169 4.30 54.55 -31.80
C GLU A 169 3.45 55.81 -31.82
N ASN A 170 2.31 55.83 -31.11
CA ASN A 170 1.44 57.02 -31.01
C ASN A 170 2.14 58.20 -30.38
N VAL A 171 2.96 58.01 -29.35
CA VAL A 171 3.75 59.07 -28.71
C VAL A 171 4.80 59.65 -29.67
N ASN A 172 5.44 58.78 -30.49
CA ASN A 172 6.38 59.25 -31.51
C ASN A 172 5.70 60.05 -32.58
N GLU A 173 4.54 59.65 -33.08
CA GLU A 173 3.74 60.37 -34.08
C GLU A 173 3.32 61.77 -33.53
N LEU A 174 2.84 61.78 -32.27
CA LEU A 174 2.50 63.08 -31.63
C LEU A 174 3.72 64.02 -31.47
N ASN A 175 4.88 63.49 -31.16
CA ASN A 175 6.10 64.24 -31.03
C ASN A 175 6.55 64.84 -32.39
N ILE A 176 6.46 64.07 -33.47
CA ILE A 176 6.73 64.55 -34.83
C ILE A 176 5.75 65.65 -35.21
N SER A 177 4.45 65.42 -35.05
CA SER A 177 3.40 66.41 -35.35
C SER A 177 3.53 67.69 -34.54
N SER A 178 3.94 67.58 -33.29
CA SER A 178 4.18 68.78 -32.43
C SER A 178 5.42 69.61 -32.81
N ASN A 179 6.40 68.96 -33.47
CA ASN A 179 7.61 69.67 -33.93
C ASN A 179 7.45 70.29 -35.32
N GLU A 180 6.41 69.86 -36.08
CA GLU A 180 6.09 70.41 -37.38
C GLU A 180 5.10 71.58 -37.37
N ALA A 181 4.48 71.90 -36.21
CA ALA A 181 3.54 72.98 -35.98
C ALA A 181 4.22 74.20 -35.37
#